data_869fb623fbc43084dcbffeefc4894844
#
_entry.id   869fb623fbc43084dcbffeefc4894844
#
_cell.length_a   1.000
_cell.length_b   1.000
_cell.length_c   1.000
_cell.angle_alpha   90.00
_cell.angle_beta   90.00
_cell.angle_gamma   90.00
#
_symmetry.space_group_name_H-M   'P 1'
#
loop_
_entity.id
_entity.type
_entity.pdbx_description
1 polymer ?
#
loop_
_entity_poly.entity_id
_entity_poly.type
_entity_poly.pdbx_seq_one_letter_code
_entity_poly.pdbx_strand_id
1 'polypeptide(L)'
;MKKKITIIGAGMMGSALAFPAAENGHEVHIVGTCLDDEIIDGYIKTGKHEKFCRPFPENVQYHYFKDWKEVVKGSDFVIGGVSSFGVDWFLDEILMQLDPAMPVLSVTKGLRATEDGTLLSYPGYWESELAKRGVNRTICAVGGPCTSYELVFMDPTEVGFCGKDSAALRMMKEAMARPYYHISLTNDVIGLESAVALKNAYAMAVTLAVGLNIRWHGEDEPQHYNSQAGTFSQAVRETHALMQMQGGTFESECVGLGDLYVTIFSGRTRRCGVLMGKGLDYDQVTEALAGITLESLVITRVMGQAIRRKAELGMVDLKDFPLLMHIVDILDHGKADADMPWEAFTYEHLR
;
A
#
# COMPACT_ATOMS: atom_id res chain seq x y z
N MET A 1 -17.48 -21.90 10.97
CA MET A 1 -17.42 -21.76 12.45
C MET A 1 -17.11 -20.29 12.77
N LYS A 2 -17.63 -19.78 13.91
CA LYS A 2 -17.29 -18.43 14.38
C LYS A 2 -15.80 -18.38 14.71
N LYS A 3 -15.11 -17.33 14.23
CA LYS A 3 -13.68 -17.09 14.46
C LYS A 3 -13.49 -15.91 15.39
N LYS A 4 -12.33 -15.86 16.04
CA LYS A 4 -11.84 -14.67 16.74
C LYS A 4 -10.71 -14.04 15.91
N ILE A 5 -10.86 -12.76 15.58
CA ILE A 5 -9.92 -12.03 14.72
C ILE A 5 -9.45 -10.79 15.49
N THR A 6 -8.13 -10.64 15.64
CA THR A 6 -7.55 -9.46 16.27
C THR A 6 -6.88 -8.58 15.21
N ILE A 7 -7.23 -7.31 15.20
CA ILE A 7 -6.67 -6.27 14.33
C ILE A 7 -5.78 -5.37 15.19
N ILE A 8 -4.50 -5.28 14.87
CA ILE A 8 -3.56 -4.40 15.57
C ILE A 8 -3.29 -3.16 14.72
N GLY A 9 -3.73 -2.02 15.21
CA GLY A 9 -3.74 -0.74 14.53
C GLY A 9 -5.15 -0.26 14.24
N ALA A 10 -5.56 0.83 14.89
CA ALA A 10 -6.90 1.45 14.78
C ALA A 10 -6.98 2.48 13.64
N GLY A 11 -6.00 2.47 12.72
CA GLY A 11 -6.03 3.32 11.53
C GLY A 11 -7.17 2.97 10.57
N MET A 12 -7.35 3.80 9.53
CA MET A 12 -8.49 3.68 8.60
C MET A 12 -8.64 2.29 7.99
N MET A 13 -7.57 1.68 7.46
CA MET A 13 -7.69 0.38 6.79
C MET A 13 -7.90 -0.76 7.79
N GLY A 14 -7.16 -0.78 8.91
CA GLY A 14 -7.38 -1.77 9.98
C GLY A 14 -8.83 -1.76 10.46
N SER A 15 -9.36 -0.58 10.73
CA SER A 15 -10.77 -0.40 11.15
C SER A 15 -11.78 -0.78 10.06
N ALA A 16 -11.49 -0.49 8.79
CA ALA A 16 -12.36 -0.86 7.69
C ALA A 16 -12.48 -2.38 7.52
N LEU A 17 -11.40 -3.13 7.72
CA LEU A 17 -11.39 -4.59 7.63
C LEU A 17 -12.16 -5.28 8.75
N ALA A 18 -12.48 -4.57 9.84
CA ALA A 18 -13.37 -5.09 10.88
C ALA A 18 -14.79 -5.33 10.36
N PHE A 19 -15.25 -4.54 9.37
CA PHE A 19 -16.62 -4.65 8.85
C PHE A 19 -16.87 -6.00 8.16
N PRO A 20 -16.14 -6.41 7.09
CA PRO A 20 -16.41 -7.67 6.43
C PRO A 20 -16.24 -8.88 7.36
N ALA A 21 -15.27 -8.86 8.28
CA ALA A 21 -15.06 -9.92 9.25
C ALA A 21 -16.22 -10.01 10.26
N ALA A 22 -16.65 -8.89 10.84
CA ALA A 22 -17.73 -8.85 11.81
C ALA A 22 -19.10 -9.16 11.17
N GLU A 23 -19.35 -8.68 9.96
CA GLU A 23 -20.58 -8.97 9.21
C GLU A 23 -20.71 -10.45 8.80
N ASN A 24 -19.60 -11.20 8.75
CA ASN A 24 -19.60 -12.67 8.66
C ASN A 24 -19.90 -13.37 9.99
N GLY A 25 -20.21 -12.61 11.06
CA GLY A 25 -20.55 -13.12 12.37
C GLY A 25 -19.36 -13.51 13.24
N HIS A 26 -18.14 -13.11 12.85
CA HIS A 26 -16.91 -13.36 13.61
C HIS A 26 -16.79 -12.39 14.79
N GLU A 27 -16.04 -12.78 15.81
CA GLU A 27 -15.66 -11.93 16.93
C GLU A 27 -14.43 -11.13 16.53
N VAL A 28 -14.53 -9.81 16.51
CA VAL A 28 -13.47 -8.92 16.03
C VAL A 28 -12.99 -8.01 17.15
N HIS A 29 -11.70 -7.97 17.36
CA HIS A 29 -11.06 -7.12 18.35
C HIS A 29 -10.13 -6.13 17.65
N ILE A 30 -10.41 -4.83 17.77
CA ILE A 30 -9.51 -3.77 17.33
C ILE A 30 -8.66 -3.36 18.52
N VAL A 31 -7.35 -3.50 18.37
CA VAL A 31 -6.35 -3.07 19.36
C VAL A 31 -5.60 -1.88 18.78
N GLY A 32 -5.59 -0.76 19.48
CA GLY A 32 -4.80 0.41 19.10
C GLY A 32 -3.30 0.12 19.14
N THR A 33 -2.51 0.92 18.42
CA THR A 33 -1.07 1.03 18.67
C THR A 33 -0.80 2.02 19.81
N CYS A 34 0.45 2.22 20.18
CA CYS A 34 0.82 3.24 21.17
C CYS A 34 0.47 4.69 20.75
N LEU A 35 0.02 4.89 19.51
CA LEU A 35 -0.38 6.19 18.96
C LEU A 35 -1.91 6.34 18.81
N ASP A 36 -2.68 5.30 19.12
CA ASP A 36 -4.11 5.24 18.77
C ASP A 36 -5.04 5.42 19.97
N ASP A 37 -4.55 5.77 21.16
CA ASP A 37 -5.38 5.85 22.38
C ASP A 37 -6.59 6.78 22.20
N GLU A 38 -6.42 7.96 21.59
CA GLU A 38 -7.52 8.89 21.31
C GLU A 38 -8.55 8.31 20.33
N ILE A 39 -8.07 7.50 19.36
CA ILE A 39 -8.94 6.82 18.40
C ILE A 39 -9.77 5.75 19.11
N ILE A 40 -9.14 4.97 19.98
CA ILE A 40 -9.82 3.95 20.80
C ILE A 40 -10.85 4.59 21.75
N ASP A 41 -10.50 5.70 22.40
CA ASP A 41 -11.47 6.47 23.20
C ASP A 41 -12.70 6.91 22.38
N GLY A 42 -12.44 7.35 21.14
CA GLY A 42 -13.51 7.69 20.19
C GLY A 42 -14.41 6.49 19.88
N TYR A 43 -13.84 5.30 19.67
CA TYR A 43 -14.60 4.07 19.41
C TYR A 43 -15.44 3.64 20.61
N ILE A 44 -14.86 3.64 21.81
CA ILE A 44 -15.56 3.29 23.05
C ILE A 44 -16.75 4.24 23.28
N LYS A 45 -16.57 5.53 23.00
CA LYS A 45 -17.58 6.54 23.20
C LYS A 45 -18.72 6.52 22.15
N THR A 46 -18.39 6.23 20.90
CA THR A 46 -19.30 6.46 19.76
C THR A 46 -19.69 5.19 18.99
N GLY A 47 -18.96 4.09 19.17
CA GLY A 47 -19.12 2.86 18.41
C GLY A 47 -18.74 3.00 16.94
N LYS A 48 -17.96 4.03 16.54
CA LYS A 48 -17.60 4.28 15.14
C LYS A 48 -16.26 4.97 14.99
N HIS A 49 -15.63 4.75 13.85
CA HIS A 49 -14.48 5.55 13.42
C HIS A 49 -14.97 6.94 12.96
N GLU A 50 -14.32 8.00 13.43
CA GLU A 50 -14.71 9.40 13.17
C GLU A 50 -14.91 9.73 11.68
N LYS A 51 -14.04 9.17 10.81
CA LYS A 51 -14.02 9.45 9.36
C LYS A 51 -15.04 8.63 8.57
N PHE A 52 -15.48 7.47 9.07
CA PHE A 52 -16.43 6.63 8.33
C PHE A 52 -17.88 7.01 8.58
N CYS A 53 -18.19 7.61 9.73
CA CYS A 53 -19.56 7.95 10.13
C CYS A 53 -20.53 6.75 10.17
N ARG A 54 -20.06 5.53 9.99
CA ARG A 54 -20.79 4.27 10.07
C ARG A 54 -20.43 3.56 11.37
N PRO A 55 -21.42 3.14 12.19
CA PRO A 55 -21.15 2.34 13.38
C PRO A 55 -20.49 0.99 13.02
N PHE A 56 -19.59 0.55 13.88
CA PHE A 56 -19.11 -0.83 13.81
C PHE A 56 -20.24 -1.81 14.15
N PRO A 57 -20.22 -3.04 13.59
CA PRO A 57 -21.10 -4.12 14.03
C PRO A 57 -20.91 -4.40 15.54
N GLU A 58 -22.00 -4.88 16.21
CA GLU A 58 -22.03 -5.10 17.67
C GLU A 58 -20.99 -6.11 18.18
N ASN A 59 -20.49 -6.98 17.32
CA ASN A 59 -19.47 -8.00 17.61
C ASN A 59 -18.04 -7.49 17.45
N VAL A 60 -17.83 -6.18 17.31
CA VAL A 60 -16.52 -5.52 17.32
C VAL A 60 -16.24 -4.97 18.72
N GLN A 61 -15.07 -5.27 19.26
CA GLN A 61 -14.59 -4.80 20.55
C GLN A 61 -13.33 -3.94 20.38
N TYR A 62 -13.10 -3.00 21.30
CA TYR A 62 -12.02 -2.03 21.22
C TYR A 62 -11.12 -2.13 22.43
N HIS A 63 -9.80 -2.09 22.20
CA HIS A 63 -8.80 -2.30 23.24
C HIS A 63 -7.63 -1.33 23.07
N TYR A 64 -7.05 -0.91 24.19
CA TYR A 64 -5.80 -0.17 24.20
C TYR A 64 -4.61 -1.08 23.93
N PHE A 65 -3.52 -0.51 23.47
CA PHE A 65 -2.31 -1.28 23.18
C PHE A 65 -1.82 -2.11 24.36
N LYS A 66 -1.87 -1.60 25.57
CA LYS A 66 -1.41 -2.31 26.79
C LYS A 66 -2.05 -3.70 26.97
N ASP A 67 -3.24 -3.92 26.44
CA ASP A 67 -4.03 -5.14 26.61
C ASP A 67 -3.82 -6.15 25.48
N TRP A 68 -3.01 -5.83 24.46
CA TRP A 68 -2.92 -6.61 23.21
C TRP A 68 -2.53 -8.08 23.42
N LYS A 69 -1.63 -8.37 24.38
CA LYS A 69 -1.17 -9.74 24.66
C LYS A 69 -2.28 -10.66 25.18
N GLU A 70 -3.19 -10.09 25.95
CA GLU A 70 -4.35 -10.86 26.45
C GLU A 70 -5.41 -10.95 25.36
N VAL A 71 -5.63 -9.90 24.61
CA VAL A 71 -6.63 -9.85 23.55
C VAL A 71 -6.32 -10.84 22.43
N VAL A 72 -5.07 -10.98 22.03
CA VAL A 72 -4.66 -11.86 20.92
C VAL A 72 -4.77 -13.36 21.27
N LYS A 73 -4.84 -13.71 22.55
CA LYS A 73 -4.97 -15.12 22.96
C LYS A 73 -6.26 -15.73 22.40
N GLY A 74 -6.11 -16.89 21.77
CA GLY A 74 -7.21 -17.62 21.14
C GLY A 74 -7.73 -17.00 19.85
N SER A 75 -7.03 -16.03 19.26
CA SER A 75 -7.34 -15.56 17.92
C SER A 75 -7.02 -16.65 16.88
N ASP A 76 -7.84 -16.73 15.84
CA ASP A 76 -7.60 -17.59 14.68
C ASP A 76 -6.53 -16.99 13.76
N PHE A 77 -6.48 -15.66 13.66
CA PHE A 77 -5.44 -14.91 12.98
C PHE A 77 -5.40 -13.44 13.44
N VAL A 78 -4.29 -12.78 13.13
CA VAL A 78 -4.06 -11.36 13.42
C VAL A 78 -3.99 -10.57 12.12
N ILE A 79 -4.60 -9.39 12.07
CA ILE A 79 -4.44 -8.41 11.00
C ILE A 79 -3.50 -7.31 11.48
N GLY A 80 -2.39 -7.09 10.77
CA GLY A 80 -1.47 -5.98 11.01
C GLY A 80 -1.92 -4.74 10.27
N GLY A 81 -2.60 -3.83 10.98
CA GLY A 81 -3.20 -2.60 10.44
C GLY A 81 -2.31 -1.35 10.58
N VAL A 82 -0.99 -1.51 10.56
CA VAL A 82 -0.02 -0.42 10.74
C VAL A 82 0.39 0.22 9.40
N SER A 83 0.84 1.47 9.44
CA SER A 83 1.42 2.14 8.27
C SER A 83 2.86 1.71 8.02
N SER A 84 3.42 2.10 6.86
CA SER A 84 4.83 1.84 6.51
C SER A 84 5.84 2.40 7.54
N PHE A 85 5.47 3.41 8.31
CA PHE A 85 6.29 3.96 9.41
C PHE A 85 6.31 3.06 10.65
N GLY A 86 5.31 2.19 10.81
CA GLY A 86 5.22 1.25 11.92
C GLY A 86 5.86 -0.12 11.65
N VAL A 87 6.55 -0.32 10.52
CA VAL A 87 7.08 -1.62 10.09
C VAL A 87 8.04 -2.23 11.09
N ASP A 88 9.02 -1.45 11.58
CA ASP A 88 10.02 -1.94 12.54
C ASP A 88 9.40 -2.11 13.93
N TRP A 89 8.53 -1.20 14.34
CA TRP A 89 7.76 -1.31 15.56
C TRP A 89 6.90 -2.59 15.57
N PHE A 90 6.21 -2.88 14.47
CA PHE A 90 5.37 -4.08 14.35
C PHE A 90 6.20 -5.37 14.39
N LEU A 91 7.41 -5.35 13.82
CA LEU A 91 8.37 -6.45 13.94
C LEU A 91 8.73 -6.70 15.41
N ASP A 92 9.18 -5.68 16.11
CA ASP A 92 9.78 -5.81 17.43
C ASP A 92 8.72 -6.02 18.53
N GLU A 93 7.63 -5.26 18.49
CA GLU A 93 6.63 -5.27 19.55
C GLU A 93 5.55 -6.34 19.35
N ILE A 94 5.28 -6.74 18.12
CA ILE A 94 4.20 -7.68 17.81
C ILE A 94 4.74 -9.01 17.30
N LEU A 95 5.37 -9.03 16.12
CA LEU A 95 5.73 -10.28 15.44
C LEU A 95 6.70 -11.14 16.23
N MET A 96 7.64 -10.53 16.95
CA MET A 96 8.59 -11.22 17.82
C MET A 96 7.93 -11.87 19.05
N GLN A 97 6.78 -11.36 19.46
CA GLN A 97 6.11 -11.78 20.69
C GLN A 97 4.85 -12.63 20.45
N LEU A 98 4.34 -12.65 19.21
CA LEU A 98 3.24 -13.54 18.83
C LEU A 98 3.70 -15.00 18.75
N ASP A 99 2.80 -15.93 19.07
CA ASP A 99 3.01 -17.35 18.76
C ASP A 99 3.41 -17.51 17.29
N PRO A 100 4.55 -18.14 16.96
CA PRO A 100 4.97 -18.33 15.57
C PRO A 100 3.94 -19.04 14.67
N ALA A 101 3.07 -19.87 15.26
CA ALA A 101 1.99 -20.55 14.54
C ALA A 101 0.77 -19.65 14.26
N MET A 102 0.67 -18.46 14.90
CA MET A 102 -0.42 -17.52 14.67
C MET A 102 -0.35 -16.94 13.27
N PRO A 103 -1.33 -17.16 12.37
CA PRO A 103 -1.34 -16.56 11.07
C PRO A 103 -1.48 -15.03 11.14
N VAL A 104 -0.75 -14.31 10.28
CA VAL A 104 -0.79 -12.85 10.22
C VAL A 104 -1.13 -12.41 8.80
N LEU A 105 -2.09 -11.47 8.66
CA LEU A 105 -2.42 -10.78 7.42
C LEU A 105 -1.97 -9.31 7.54
N SER A 106 -1.01 -8.90 6.74
CA SER A 106 -0.56 -7.50 6.68
C SER A 106 -1.39 -6.69 5.69
N VAL A 107 -1.71 -5.45 6.05
CA VAL A 107 -2.26 -4.46 5.12
C VAL A 107 -1.23 -3.40 4.72
N THR A 108 -0.01 -3.49 5.26
CA THR A 108 1.04 -2.50 5.08
C THR A 108 1.69 -2.67 3.71
N LYS A 109 1.56 -1.67 2.87
CA LYS A 109 2.12 -1.65 1.51
C LYS A 109 3.45 -0.93 1.48
N GLY A 110 4.43 -1.48 0.77
CA GLY A 110 5.73 -0.84 0.56
C GLY A 110 6.86 -1.84 0.34
N LEU A 111 8.02 -1.30 0.01
CA LEU A 111 9.23 -2.05 -0.29
C LEU A 111 10.42 -1.47 0.49
N ARG A 112 11.40 -2.32 0.75
CA ARG A 112 12.74 -1.93 1.18
C ARG A 112 13.76 -2.34 0.12
N ALA A 113 14.76 -1.51 -0.12
CA ALA A 113 15.89 -1.87 -0.97
C ALA A 113 17.03 -2.41 -0.11
N THR A 114 17.65 -3.49 -0.58
CA THR A 114 18.92 -4.00 -0.03
C THR A 114 20.10 -3.28 -0.67
N GLU A 115 21.31 -3.50 -0.17
CA GLU A 115 22.54 -2.86 -0.66
C GLU A 115 22.84 -3.19 -2.14
N ASP A 116 22.40 -4.33 -2.63
CA ASP A 116 22.53 -4.75 -4.03
C ASP A 116 21.39 -4.28 -4.94
N GLY A 117 20.45 -3.49 -4.41
CA GLY A 117 19.29 -2.99 -5.13
C GLY A 117 18.14 -4.00 -5.27
N THR A 118 18.15 -5.11 -4.53
CA THR A 118 17.01 -6.02 -4.46
C THR A 118 15.88 -5.38 -3.67
N LEU A 119 14.67 -5.43 -4.20
CA LEU A 119 13.47 -4.93 -3.53
C LEU A 119 12.83 -6.05 -2.72
N LEU A 120 12.65 -5.81 -1.42
CA LEU A 120 11.97 -6.71 -0.50
C LEU A 120 10.61 -6.13 -0.14
N SER A 121 9.55 -6.94 -0.26
CA SER A 121 8.24 -6.61 0.32
C SER A 121 8.31 -6.60 1.85
N TYR A 122 7.39 -5.91 2.52
CA TYR A 122 7.38 -5.96 3.99
C TYR A 122 7.17 -7.36 4.57
N PRO A 123 6.29 -8.22 4.05
CA PRO A 123 6.27 -9.64 4.46
C PRO A 123 7.65 -10.31 4.33
N GLY A 124 8.32 -10.15 3.19
CA GLY A 124 9.65 -10.71 2.98
C GLY A 124 10.71 -10.14 3.92
N TYR A 125 10.66 -8.84 4.18
CA TYR A 125 11.53 -8.19 5.16
C TYR A 125 11.32 -8.75 6.57
N TRP A 126 10.06 -8.81 7.04
CA TRP A 126 9.75 -9.35 8.37
C TRP A 126 10.13 -10.81 8.51
N GLU A 127 9.83 -11.66 7.52
CA GLU A 127 10.24 -13.07 7.53
C GLU A 127 11.76 -13.22 7.64
N SER A 128 12.52 -12.40 6.89
CA SER A 128 13.99 -12.41 6.94
C SER A 128 14.52 -11.99 8.31
N GLU A 129 14.01 -10.90 8.88
CA GLU A 129 14.46 -10.40 10.19
C GLU A 129 14.09 -11.34 11.34
N LEU A 130 12.89 -11.93 11.27
CA LEU A 130 12.45 -12.94 12.25
C LEU A 130 13.33 -14.19 12.18
N ALA A 131 13.66 -14.69 10.98
CA ALA A 131 14.55 -15.83 10.80
C ALA A 131 15.95 -15.58 11.37
N LYS A 132 16.53 -14.39 11.18
CA LYS A 132 17.80 -13.99 11.80
C LYS A 132 17.76 -14.03 13.34
N ARG A 133 16.58 -13.83 13.91
CA ARG A 133 16.34 -13.84 15.37
C ARG A 133 15.81 -15.19 15.88
N GLY A 134 15.84 -16.24 15.04
CA GLY A 134 15.45 -17.61 15.39
C GLY A 134 13.94 -17.88 15.37
N VAL A 135 13.13 -16.97 14.84
CA VAL A 135 11.67 -17.13 14.68
C VAL A 135 11.33 -17.45 13.25
N ASN A 136 10.78 -18.63 12.98
CA ASN A 136 10.29 -19.00 11.65
C ASN A 136 8.78 -18.76 11.57
N ARG A 137 8.38 -17.88 10.68
CA ARG A 137 6.99 -17.49 10.43
C ARG A 137 6.80 -17.11 8.98
N THR A 138 5.64 -17.43 8.41
CA THR A 138 5.18 -16.86 7.14
C THR A 138 4.16 -15.77 7.40
N ILE A 139 4.18 -14.73 6.58
CA ILE A 139 3.28 -13.59 6.70
C ILE A 139 2.48 -13.47 5.41
N CYS A 140 1.15 -13.45 5.55
CA CYS A 140 0.24 -13.14 4.46
C CYS A 140 0.07 -11.63 4.33
N ALA A 141 -0.28 -11.17 3.14
CA ALA A 141 -0.58 -9.76 2.90
C ALA A 141 -1.79 -9.59 2.00
N VAL A 142 -2.35 -8.37 1.99
CA VAL A 142 -3.45 -7.99 1.11
C VAL A 142 -3.06 -6.78 0.27
N GLY A 143 -3.28 -6.89 -1.03
CA GLY A 143 -3.08 -5.82 -2.00
C GLY A 143 -4.27 -5.68 -2.94
N GLY A 144 -4.42 -4.50 -3.54
CA GLY A 144 -5.43 -4.25 -4.56
C GLY A 144 -6.20 -2.94 -4.37
N PRO A 145 -7.12 -2.63 -5.31
CA PRO A 145 -7.94 -1.42 -5.33
C PRO A 145 -8.99 -1.45 -4.21
N CYS A 146 -8.58 -1.06 -3.02
CA CYS A 146 -9.45 -1.02 -1.85
C CYS A 146 -9.17 0.25 -1.06
N THR A 147 -10.07 1.22 -1.12
CA THR A 147 -10.08 2.34 -0.20
C THR A 147 -10.89 1.97 1.04
N SER A 148 -10.43 2.41 2.20
CA SER A 148 -11.10 2.09 3.47
C SER A 148 -12.53 2.61 3.53
N TYR A 149 -12.77 3.78 2.96
CA TYR A 149 -14.09 4.40 2.92
C TYR A 149 -15.08 3.58 2.08
N GLU A 150 -14.69 3.22 0.85
CA GLU A 150 -15.54 2.45 -0.07
C GLU A 150 -15.82 1.06 0.48
N LEU A 151 -14.83 0.39 1.07
CA LEU A 151 -15.03 -0.91 1.73
C LEU A 151 -16.09 -0.83 2.84
N VAL A 152 -16.01 0.19 3.70
CA VAL A 152 -16.99 0.39 4.79
C VAL A 152 -18.39 0.63 4.25
N PHE A 153 -18.54 1.29 3.10
CA PHE A 153 -19.83 1.54 2.45
C PHE A 153 -20.24 0.45 1.45
N MET A 154 -19.55 -0.71 1.47
CA MET A 154 -19.90 -1.91 0.68
C MET A 154 -19.81 -1.70 -0.83
N ASP A 155 -18.93 -0.81 -1.29
CA ASP A 155 -18.65 -0.72 -2.72
C ASP A 155 -17.97 -2.00 -3.20
N PRO A 156 -18.39 -2.59 -4.35
CA PRO A 156 -17.76 -3.80 -4.87
C PRO A 156 -16.25 -3.64 -5.02
N THR A 157 -15.51 -4.40 -4.25
CA THR A 157 -14.06 -4.30 -4.11
C THR A 157 -13.41 -5.65 -4.39
N GLU A 158 -12.42 -5.69 -5.26
CA GLU A 158 -11.58 -6.86 -5.51
C GLU A 158 -10.17 -6.63 -4.95
N VAL A 159 -9.65 -7.65 -4.24
CA VAL A 159 -8.28 -7.64 -3.70
C VAL A 159 -7.62 -9.01 -3.87
N GLY A 160 -6.28 -9.03 -3.86
CA GLY A 160 -5.50 -10.24 -3.73
C GLY A 160 -5.01 -10.44 -2.30
N PHE A 161 -5.21 -11.65 -1.75
CA PHE A 161 -4.46 -12.08 -0.57
C PHE A 161 -3.30 -12.94 -1.05
N CYS A 162 -2.09 -12.65 -0.59
CA CYS A 162 -0.88 -13.41 -0.92
C CYS A 162 -0.19 -13.95 0.33
N GLY A 163 0.50 -15.08 0.15
CA GLY A 163 1.23 -15.73 1.25
C GLY A 163 1.73 -17.11 0.85
N LYS A 164 2.72 -17.62 1.58
CA LYS A 164 3.25 -18.97 1.35
C LYS A 164 2.36 -20.06 1.93
N ASP A 165 1.57 -19.74 2.97
CA ASP A 165 0.62 -20.64 3.61
C ASP A 165 -0.75 -20.58 2.95
N SER A 166 -1.01 -21.50 2.02
CA SER A 166 -2.29 -21.57 1.32
C SER A 166 -3.47 -21.95 2.23
N ALA A 167 -3.25 -22.61 3.35
CA ALA A 167 -4.32 -22.96 4.30
C ALA A 167 -4.75 -21.71 5.07
N ALA A 168 -3.79 -20.93 5.56
CA ALA A 168 -4.05 -19.63 6.17
C ALA A 168 -4.78 -18.68 5.22
N LEU A 169 -4.35 -18.58 3.95
CA LEU A 169 -5.01 -17.75 2.94
C LEU A 169 -6.48 -18.14 2.73
N ARG A 170 -6.79 -19.43 2.61
CA ARG A 170 -8.18 -19.90 2.46
C ARG A 170 -9.01 -19.58 3.69
N MET A 171 -8.48 -19.81 4.89
CA MET A 171 -9.14 -19.48 6.14
C MET A 171 -9.47 -17.99 6.26
N MET A 172 -8.50 -17.12 5.92
CA MET A 172 -8.68 -15.66 5.93
C MET A 172 -9.72 -15.21 4.90
N LYS A 173 -9.67 -15.76 3.69
CA LYS A 173 -10.68 -15.51 2.66
C LYS A 173 -12.08 -15.91 3.13
N GLU A 174 -12.25 -17.12 3.67
CA GLU A 174 -13.54 -17.59 4.19
C GLU A 174 -14.07 -16.68 5.30
N ALA A 175 -13.17 -16.15 6.15
CA ALA A 175 -13.55 -15.27 7.23
C ALA A 175 -13.96 -13.86 6.76
N MET A 176 -13.43 -13.39 5.64
CA MET A 176 -13.54 -11.99 5.25
C MET A 176 -14.31 -11.74 3.94
N ALA A 177 -14.47 -12.75 3.08
CA ALA A 177 -15.17 -12.56 1.80
C ALA A 177 -16.64 -12.18 2.01
N ARG A 178 -17.10 -11.19 1.24
CA ARG A 178 -18.49 -10.68 1.25
C ARG A 178 -18.99 -10.49 -0.19
N PRO A 179 -20.29 -10.34 -0.42
CA PRO A 179 -20.81 -9.99 -1.74
C PRO A 179 -20.23 -8.70 -2.34
N TYR A 180 -19.66 -7.85 -1.52
CA TYR A 180 -18.97 -6.61 -1.91
C TYR A 180 -17.45 -6.67 -1.72
N TYR A 181 -16.89 -7.72 -1.09
CA TYR A 181 -15.45 -7.87 -0.85
C TYR A 181 -14.95 -9.19 -1.44
N HIS A 182 -14.46 -9.10 -2.67
CA HIS A 182 -14.02 -10.24 -3.47
C HIS A 182 -12.52 -10.45 -3.26
N ILE A 183 -12.13 -11.66 -2.89
CA ILE A 183 -10.75 -11.98 -2.51
C ILE A 183 -10.20 -13.06 -3.44
N SER A 184 -9.20 -12.72 -4.24
CA SER A 184 -8.36 -13.64 -4.98
C SER A 184 -7.20 -14.13 -4.12
N LEU A 185 -6.72 -15.35 -4.33
CA LEU A 185 -5.61 -15.93 -3.56
C LEU A 185 -4.42 -16.23 -4.47
N THR A 186 -3.22 -15.89 -4.02
CA THR A 186 -1.98 -16.19 -4.74
C THR A 186 -0.83 -16.52 -3.79
N ASN A 187 0.10 -17.38 -4.23
CA ASN A 187 1.37 -17.56 -3.53
C ASN A 187 2.47 -16.60 -4.03
N ASP A 188 2.17 -15.76 -5.01
CA ASP A 188 3.05 -14.73 -5.54
C ASP A 188 3.12 -13.51 -4.61
N VAL A 189 3.83 -13.67 -3.48
CA VAL A 189 3.96 -12.61 -2.47
C VAL A 189 4.75 -11.43 -3.02
N ILE A 190 5.90 -11.71 -3.67
CA ILE A 190 6.76 -10.64 -4.16
C ILE A 190 6.09 -9.87 -5.30
N GLY A 191 5.39 -10.56 -6.19
CA GLY A 191 4.68 -9.92 -7.30
C GLY A 191 3.55 -9.03 -6.80
N LEU A 192 2.63 -9.55 -5.98
CA LEU A 192 1.48 -8.76 -5.51
C LEU A 192 1.94 -7.55 -4.66
N GLU A 193 2.83 -7.78 -3.70
CA GLU A 193 3.32 -6.72 -2.82
C GLU A 193 4.12 -5.65 -3.59
N SER A 194 4.92 -6.06 -4.57
CA SER A 194 5.63 -5.10 -5.43
C SER A 194 4.66 -4.27 -6.25
N ALA A 195 3.72 -4.90 -6.94
CA ALA A 195 2.75 -4.21 -7.79
C ALA A 195 1.95 -3.14 -7.00
N VAL A 196 1.48 -3.48 -5.79
CA VAL A 196 0.71 -2.54 -4.97
C VAL A 196 1.59 -1.50 -4.25
N ALA A 197 2.87 -1.75 -4.05
CA ALA A 197 3.80 -0.76 -3.53
C ALA A 197 4.15 0.29 -4.59
N LEU A 198 4.44 -0.15 -5.81
CA LEU A 198 4.81 0.68 -6.97
C LEU A 198 3.73 1.70 -7.33
N LYS A 199 2.46 1.38 -7.12
CA LYS A 199 1.34 2.26 -7.45
C LYS A 199 1.50 3.69 -6.92
N ASN A 200 2.04 3.85 -5.70
CA ASN A 200 2.13 5.17 -5.08
C ASN A 200 3.14 6.09 -5.79
N ALA A 201 4.25 5.55 -6.28
CA ALA A 201 5.21 6.31 -7.09
C ALA A 201 4.57 6.70 -8.44
N TYR A 202 3.98 5.74 -9.14
CA TYR A 202 3.40 5.99 -10.45
C TYR A 202 2.11 6.80 -10.40
N ALA A 203 1.28 6.66 -9.37
CA ALA A 203 0.12 7.55 -9.19
C ALA A 203 0.54 9.00 -8.97
N MET A 204 1.64 9.23 -8.24
CA MET A 204 2.22 10.57 -8.11
C MET A 204 2.67 11.11 -9.47
N ALA A 205 3.32 10.27 -10.31
CA ALA A 205 3.71 10.63 -11.67
C ALA A 205 2.53 10.99 -12.57
N VAL A 206 1.50 10.17 -12.60
CA VAL A 206 0.29 10.43 -13.39
C VAL A 206 -0.38 11.74 -12.95
N THR A 207 -0.44 11.96 -11.65
CA THR A 207 -1.09 13.14 -11.09
C THR A 207 -0.22 14.41 -11.18
N LEU A 208 1.10 14.27 -11.36
CA LEU A 208 1.99 15.36 -11.75
C LEU A 208 1.59 15.90 -13.12
N ALA A 209 1.23 15.04 -14.09
CA ALA A 209 0.71 15.48 -15.38
C ALA A 209 -0.60 16.29 -15.24
N VAL A 210 -1.45 15.99 -14.24
CA VAL A 210 -2.63 16.81 -13.90
C VAL A 210 -2.21 18.21 -13.45
N GLY A 211 -1.24 18.28 -12.53
CA GLY A 211 -0.72 19.54 -12.01
C GLY A 211 -0.06 20.41 -13.08
N LEU A 212 0.74 19.80 -13.97
CA LEU A 212 1.32 20.49 -15.13
C LEU A 212 0.24 21.11 -16.03
N ASN A 213 -0.84 20.38 -16.27
CA ASN A 213 -1.95 20.86 -17.06
C ASN A 213 -2.63 22.08 -16.43
N ILE A 214 -2.88 22.03 -15.12
CA ILE A 214 -3.43 23.15 -14.37
C ILE A 214 -2.48 24.35 -14.43
N ARG A 215 -1.17 24.13 -14.32
CA ARG A 215 -0.16 25.20 -14.39
C ARG A 215 -0.16 25.90 -15.74
N TRP A 216 -0.35 25.16 -16.83
CA TRP A 216 -0.28 25.73 -18.19
C TRP A 216 -1.59 26.36 -18.69
N HIS A 217 -2.72 25.83 -18.25
CA HIS A 217 -4.04 26.20 -18.79
C HIS A 217 -4.94 26.87 -17.75
N GLY A 218 -4.65 26.75 -16.46
CA GLY A 218 -5.48 27.25 -15.36
C GLY A 218 -6.35 26.17 -14.71
N GLU A 219 -6.87 26.48 -13.51
CA GLU A 219 -7.70 25.56 -12.74
C GLU A 219 -9.13 25.40 -13.30
N ASP A 220 -9.63 26.43 -13.98
CA ASP A 220 -11.00 26.50 -14.51
C ASP A 220 -11.13 25.86 -15.90
N GLU A 221 -10.02 25.50 -16.54
CA GLU A 221 -10.03 24.84 -17.83
C GLU A 221 -10.34 23.35 -17.73
N PRO A 222 -10.95 22.74 -18.77
CA PRO A 222 -11.19 21.32 -18.82
C PRO A 222 -9.92 20.50 -18.62
N GLN A 223 -10.03 19.39 -17.90
CA GLN A 223 -8.89 18.50 -17.72
C GLN A 223 -8.47 17.86 -19.05
N HIS A 224 -7.17 17.83 -19.29
CA HIS A 224 -6.58 17.16 -20.46
C HIS A 224 -6.19 15.73 -20.10
N TYR A 225 -6.92 14.77 -20.63
CA TYR A 225 -6.73 13.36 -20.29
C TYR A 225 -5.64 12.66 -21.09
N ASN A 226 -5.24 13.19 -22.28
CA ASN A 226 -4.21 12.55 -23.11
C ASN A 226 -2.86 12.46 -22.39
N SER A 227 -2.43 13.52 -21.73
CA SER A 227 -1.18 13.54 -20.95
C SER A 227 -1.24 12.59 -19.77
N GLN A 228 -2.36 12.55 -19.06
CA GLN A 228 -2.58 11.59 -17.96
C GLN A 228 -2.54 10.15 -18.46
N ALA A 229 -3.23 9.86 -19.58
CA ALA A 229 -3.26 8.52 -20.19
C ALA A 229 -1.87 8.09 -20.70
N GLY A 230 -1.13 9.00 -21.35
CA GLY A 230 0.24 8.73 -21.79
C GLY A 230 1.18 8.41 -20.63
N THR A 231 1.12 9.20 -19.55
CA THR A 231 1.89 8.94 -18.33
C THR A 231 1.46 7.62 -17.66
N PHE A 232 0.16 7.34 -17.61
CA PHE A 232 -0.35 6.06 -17.10
C PHE A 232 0.15 4.87 -17.93
N SER A 233 0.14 4.99 -19.27
CA SER A 233 0.67 3.93 -20.15
C SER A 233 2.17 3.69 -19.90
N GLN A 234 2.94 4.73 -19.65
CA GLN A 234 4.36 4.57 -19.29
C GLN A 234 4.52 3.93 -17.90
N ALA A 235 3.70 4.33 -16.93
CA ALA A 235 3.67 3.70 -15.60
C ALA A 235 3.38 2.20 -15.69
N VAL A 236 2.46 1.78 -16.57
CA VAL A 236 2.15 0.36 -16.82
C VAL A 236 3.38 -0.38 -17.38
N ARG A 237 4.07 0.20 -18.39
CA ARG A 237 5.27 -0.42 -18.96
C ARG A 237 6.38 -0.61 -17.93
N GLU A 238 6.65 0.40 -17.13
CA GLU A 238 7.67 0.33 -16.08
C GLU A 238 7.28 -0.62 -14.95
N THR A 239 6.01 -0.62 -14.55
CA THR A 239 5.49 -1.62 -13.60
C THR A 239 5.71 -3.04 -14.13
N HIS A 240 5.35 -3.29 -15.40
CA HIS A 240 5.57 -4.58 -16.04
C HIS A 240 7.05 -4.98 -16.02
N ALA A 241 7.96 -4.09 -16.42
CA ALA A 241 9.39 -4.36 -16.40
C ALA A 241 9.90 -4.70 -14.99
N LEU A 242 9.48 -3.95 -13.97
CA LEU A 242 9.83 -4.21 -12.57
C LEU A 242 9.27 -5.56 -12.08
N MET A 243 8.02 -5.88 -12.45
CA MET A 243 7.40 -7.15 -12.11
C MET A 243 8.14 -8.34 -12.73
N GLN A 244 8.51 -8.23 -14.02
CA GLN A 244 9.29 -9.26 -14.70
C GLN A 244 10.67 -9.49 -14.02
N MET A 245 11.35 -8.43 -13.61
CA MET A 245 12.62 -8.52 -12.89
C MET A 245 12.50 -9.26 -11.55
N GLN A 246 11.35 -9.23 -10.92
CA GLN A 246 11.09 -9.87 -9.63
C GLN A 246 10.40 -11.23 -9.74
N GLY A 247 10.07 -11.66 -10.96
CA GLY A 247 9.37 -12.93 -11.21
C GLY A 247 7.88 -12.90 -10.79
N GLY A 248 7.27 -11.71 -10.77
CA GLY A 248 5.85 -11.54 -10.47
C GLY A 248 4.95 -12.07 -11.58
N THR A 249 3.72 -12.49 -11.21
CA THR A 249 2.72 -13.00 -12.16
C THR A 249 1.91 -11.87 -12.77
N PHE A 250 1.32 -12.15 -13.95
CA PHE A 250 0.43 -11.21 -14.64
C PHE A 250 -0.82 -10.87 -13.80
N GLU A 251 -1.38 -11.83 -13.09
CA GLU A 251 -2.52 -11.63 -12.20
C GLU A 251 -2.20 -10.65 -11.08
N SER A 252 -1.01 -10.78 -10.46
CA SER A 252 -0.53 -9.84 -9.44
C SER A 252 -0.32 -8.43 -10.01
N GLU A 253 0.22 -8.33 -11.23
CA GLU A 253 0.38 -7.07 -11.94
C GLU A 253 -0.98 -6.40 -12.17
N CYS A 254 -2.00 -7.14 -12.65
CA CYS A 254 -3.34 -6.61 -12.87
C CYS A 254 -3.97 -6.04 -11.59
N VAL A 255 -3.80 -6.71 -10.46
CA VAL A 255 -4.27 -6.22 -9.15
C VAL A 255 -3.58 -4.89 -8.77
N GLY A 256 -2.27 -4.80 -9.00
CA GLY A 256 -1.50 -3.58 -8.76
C GLY A 256 -1.90 -2.42 -9.67
N LEU A 257 -2.19 -2.70 -10.95
CA LEU A 257 -2.67 -1.70 -11.91
C LEU A 257 -4.08 -1.20 -11.56
N GLY A 258 -4.97 -2.05 -11.05
CA GLY A 258 -6.26 -1.65 -10.50
C GLY A 258 -6.09 -0.71 -9.30
N ASP A 259 -5.13 -1.02 -8.41
CA ASP A 259 -4.80 -0.17 -7.26
C ASP A 259 -4.16 1.17 -7.70
N LEU A 260 -3.34 1.18 -8.75
CA LEU A 260 -2.84 2.40 -9.38
C LEU A 260 -3.99 3.25 -9.91
N TYR A 261 -4.94 2.64 -10.62
CA TYR A 261 -6.09 3.33 -11.20
C TYR A 261 -6.88 4.12 -10.15
N VAL A 262 -7.33 3.47 -9.07
CA VAL A 262 -8.10 4.19 -8.03
C VAL A 262 -7.27 5.27 -7.33
N THR A 263 -5.95 5.08 -7.22
CA THR A 263 -5.07 6.02 -6.51
C THR A 263 -4.86 7.33 -7.26
N ILE A 264 -4.98 7.35 -8.60
CA ILE A 264 -4.87 8.59 -9.37
C ILE A 264 -6.06 9.54 -9.22
N PHE A 265 -7.22 9.05 -8.76
CA PHE A 265 -8.43 9.89 -8.63
C PHE A 265 -8.57 10.57 -7.28
N SER A 266 -7.95 10.05 -6.23
CA SER A 266 -8.14 10.58 -4.88
C SER A 266 -6.94 10.34 -3.97
N GLY A 267 -7.00 10.94 -2.79
CA GLY A 267 -6.08 10.65 -1.70
C GLY A 267 -4.80 11.51 -1.68
N ARG A 268 -3.90 11.11 -0.79
CA ARG A 268 -2.68 11.85 -0.45
C ARG A 268 -1.69 11.90 -1.61
N THR A 269 -1.52 10.79 -2.29
CA THR A 269 -0.60 10.65 -3.44
C THR A 269 -1.00 11.57 -4.58
N ARG A 270 -2.31 11.64 -4.91
CA ARG A 270 -2.82 12.59 -5.91
C ARG A 270 -2.50 14.04 -5.54
N ARG A 271 -2.78 14.43 -4.29
CA ARG A 271 -2.51 15.80 -3.83
C ARG A 271 -1.03 16.15 -3.99
N CYS A 272 -0.14 15.22 -3.62
CA CYS A 272 1.30 15.39 -3.75
C CYS A 272 1.70 15.62 -5.21
N GLY A 273 1.31 14.73 -6.13
CA GLY A 273 1.66 14.86 -7.54
C GLY A 273 1.09 16.13 -8.19
N VAL A 274 -0.16 16.50 -7.89
CA VAL A 274 -0.77 17.73 -8.41
C VAL A 274 -0.03 18.97 -7.94
N LEU A 275 0.35 19.08 -6.67
CA LEU A 275 1.11 20.21 -6.15
C LEU A 275 2.49 20.32 -6.80
N MET A 276 3.19 19.20 -6.98
CA MET A 276 4.46 19.17 -7.69
C MET A 276 4.30 19.66 -9.15
N GLY A 277 3.29 19.15 -9.85
CA GLY A 277 3.00 19.56 -11.22
C GLY A 277 2.61 21.04 -11.36
N LYS A 278 2.00 21.65 -10.34
CA LYS A 278 1.76 23.08 -10.25
C LYS A 278 3.04 23.91 -10.07
N GLY A 279 4.18 23.25 -9.82
CA GLY A 279 5.49 23.89 -9.72
C GLY A 279 5.97 24.10 -8.28
N LEU A 280 5.31 23.49 -7.27
CA LEU A 280 5.80 23.50 -5.90
C LEU A 280 7.01 22.55 -5.81
N ASP A 281 8.05 23.01 -5.12
CA ASP A 281 9.21 22.18 -4.80
C ASP A 281 8.90 21.19 -3.66
N TYR A 282 9.87 20.32 -3.37
CA TYR A 282 9.71 19.28 -2.35
C TYR A 282 9.34 19.85 -0.97
N ASP A 283 9.99 20.93 -0.55
CA ASP A 283 9.78 21.53 0.78
C ASP A 283 8.39 22.17 0.87
N GLN A 284 7.99 22.89 -0.17
CA GLN A 284 6.65 23.49 -0.28
C GLN A 284 5.55 22.43 -0.29
N VAL A 285 5.75 21.29 -0.98
CA VAL A 285 4.80 20.17 -0.99
C VAL A 285 4.69 19.55 0.40
N THR A 286 5.81 19.32 1.08
CA THR A 286 5.80 18.74 2.42
C THR A 286 5.18 19.68 3.45
N GLU A 287 5.40 20.98 3.34
CA GLU A 287 4.74 22.01 4.16
C GLU A 287 3.24 22.05 3.92
N ALA A 288 2.81 22.10 2.65
CA ALA A 288 1.38 22.13 2.27
C ALA A 288 0.62 20.85 2.69
N LEU A 289 1.33 19.74 2.88
CA LEU A 289 0.79 18.45 3.32
C LEU A 289 1.28 18.07 4.72
N ALA A 290 1.67 19.03 5.54
CA ALA A 290 2.14 18.78 6.90
C ALA A 290 1.11 17.97 7.71
N GLY A 291 1.60 17.01 8.51
CA GLY A 291 0.77 16.07 9.26
C GLY A 291 0.17 14.93 8.42
N ILE A 292 0.46 14.87 7.13
CA ILE A 292 0.02 13.80 6.23
C ILE A 292 1.22 12.89 5.89
N THR A 293 1.04 11.60 6.10
CA THR A 293 2.04 10.60 5.69
C THR A 293 2.13 10.50 4.17
N LEU A 294 3.30 10.82 3.61
CA LEU A 294 3.55 10.82 2.16
C LEU A 294 4.35 9.57 1.73
N GLU A 295 3.68 8.43 1.71
CA GLU A 295 4.26 7.14 1.31
C GLU A 295 4.81 7.15 -0.13
N SER A 296 4.20 7.95 -1.02
CA SER A 296 4.65 8.11 -2.40
C SER A 296 6.07 8.64 -2.52
N LEU A 297 6.47 9.60 -1.68
CA LEU A 297 7.82 10.15 -1.68
C LEU A 297 8.85 9.11 -1.22
N VAL A 298 8.49 8.34 -0.19
CA VAL A 298 9.38 7.29 0.36
C VAL A 298 9.59 6.19 -0.67
N ILE A 299 8.50 5.64 -1.23
CA ILE A 299 8.62 4.53 -2.19
C ILE A 299 9.33 4.96 -3.47
N THR A 300 9.11 6.17 -3.97
CA THR A 300 9.81 6.67 -5.15
C THR A 300 11.32 6.70 -4.93
N ARG A 301 11.80 7.19 -3.78
CA ARG A 301 13.23 7.18 -3.45
C ARG A 301 13.80 5.78 -3.31
N VAL A 302 13.09 4.87 -2.62
CA VAL A 302 13.50 3.47 -2.48
C VAL A 302 13.66 2.81 -3.85
N MET A 303 12.70 3.00 -4.74
CA MET A 303 12.75 2.48 -6.11
C MET A 303 13.90 3.08 -6.92
N GLY A 304 14.04 4.42 -6.87
CA GLY A 304 15.11 5.13 -7.57
C GLY A 304 16.50 4.63 -7.16
N GLN A 305 16.73 4.48 -5.86
CA GLN A 305 17.97 3.92 -5.32
C GLN A 305 18.22 2.49 -5.81
N ALA A 306 17.18 1.63 -5.74
CA ALA A 306 17.27 0.25 -6.18
C ALA A 306 17.62 0.13 -7.67
N ILE A 307 16.94 0.90 -8.52
CA ILE A 307 17.16 0.87 -9.98
C ILE A 307 18.52 1.46 -10.35
N ARG A 308 18.94 2.57 -9.76
CA ARG A 308 20.29 3.13 -9.94
C ARG A 308 21.37 2.11 -9.53
N ARG A 309 21.17 1.43 -8.39
CA ARG A 309 22.13 0.39 -7.95
C ARG A 309 22.19 -0.79 -8.92
N LYS A 310 21.07 -1.25 -9.43
CA LYS A 310 21.02 -2.31 -10.44
C LYS A 310 21.66 -1.87 -11.76
N ALA A 311 21.54 -0.62 -12.14
CA ALA A 311 22.20 -0.07 -13.33
C ALA A 311 23.72 -0.01 -13.15
N GLU A 312 24.23 0.39 -11.98
CA GLU A 312 25.67 0.33 -11.66
C GLU A 312 26.23 -1.10 -11.76
N LEU A 313 25.42 -2.10 -11.44
CA LEU A 313 25.77 -3.52 -11.56
C LEU A 313 25.60 -4.08 -12.98
N GLY A 314 25.14 -3.27 -13.94
CA GLY A 314 24.91 -3.67 -15.32
C GLY A 314 23.71 -4.60 -15.53
N MET A 315 22.78 -4.61 -14.57
CA MET A 315 21.59 -5.48 -14.60
C MET A 315 20.40 -4.84 -15.33
N VAL A 316 20.34 -3.52 -15.41
CA VAL A 316 19.26 -2.76 -16.06
C VAL A 316 19.85 -1.51 -16.74
N ASP A 317 19.14 -0.96 -17.74
CA ASP A 317 19.40 0.39 -18.26
C ASP A 317 18.41 1.37 -17.64
N LEU A 318 18.89 2.50 -17.14
CA LEU A 318 18.04 3.56 -16.60
C LEU A 318 17.03 4.11 -17.64
N LYS A 319 17.35 3.97 -18.93
CA LYS A 319 16.47 4.35 -20.04
C LYS A 319 15.19 3.52 -20.12
N ASP A 320 15.17 2.33 -19.50
CA ASP A 320 13.99 1.48 -19.43
C ASP A 320 12.95 2.02 -18.41
N PHE A 321 13.38 2.98 -17.56
CA PHE A 321 12.57 3.56 -16.48
C PHE A 321 12.49 5.10 -16.55
N PRO A 322 12.16 5.70 -17.71
CA PRO A 322 12.25 7.14 -17.90
C PRO A 322 11.28 7.92 -16.99
N LEU A 323 10.10 7.37 -16.70
CA LEU A 323 9.12 8.02 -15.82
C LEU A 323 9.57 7.97 -14.36
N LEU A 324 10.03 6.81 -13.88
CA LEU A 324 10.55 6.67 -12.53
C LEU A 324 11.76 7.59 -12.31
N MET A 325 12.72 7.59 -13.24
CA MET A 325 13.91 8.44 -13.12
C MET A 325 13.55 9.92 -13.15
N HIS A 326 12.59 10.32 -13.98
CA HIS A 326 12.10 11.70 -14.02
C HIS A 326 11.54 12.16 -12.67
N ILE A 327 10.71 11.32 -12.00
CA ILE A 327 10.15 11.68 -10.68
C ILE A 327 11.25 11.69 -9.62
N VAL A 328 12.17 10.74 -9.67
CA VAL A 328 13.32 10.69 -8.74
C VAL A 328 14.17 11.95 -8.88
N ASP A 329 14.45 12.39 -10.10
CA ASP A 329 15.21 13.63 -10.35
C ASP A 329 14.48 14.88 -9.83
N ILE A 330 13.15 14.94 -9.98
CA ILE A 330 12.35 16.01 -9.36
C ILE A 330 12.50 16.00 -7.83
N LEU A 331 12.45 14.83 -7.19
CA LEU A 331 12.58 14.71 -5.74
C LEU A 331 14.00 15.04 -5.24
N ASP A 332 15.03 14.73 -6.03
CA ASP A 332 16.43 14.96 -5.66
C ASP A 332 16.84 16.43 -5.86
N HIS A 333 16.32 17.09 -6.91
CA HIS A 333 16.67 18.46 -7.27
C HIS A 333 15.64 19.52 -6.84
N GLY A 334 14.51 19.09 -6.26
CA GLY A 334 13.53 19.95 -5.63
C GLY A 334 12.56 20.66 -6.58
N LYS A 335 12.67 20.50 -7.90
CA LYS A 335 11.83 21.26 -8.86
C LYS A 335 11.17 20.38 -9.91
N ALA A 336 9.87 20.56 -10.08
CA ALA A 336 9.11 20.09 -11.22
C ALA A 336 9.11 21.14 -12.36
N ASP A 337 10.29 21.68 -12.71
CA ASP A 337 10.41 22.64 -13.80
C ASP A 337 10.37 21.99 -15.17
N ALA A 338 10.60 20.68 -15.20
CA ALA A 338 10.69 19.92 -16.43
C ALA A 338 9.31 19.41 -16.85
N ASP A 339 8.99 19.61 -18.09
CA ASP A 339 7.94 18.90 -18.81
C ASP A 339 8.18 17.39 -18.73
N MET A 340 7.12 16.60 -18.87
CA MET A 340 7.26 15.13 -18.94
C MET A 340 8.19 14.76 -20.10
N PRO A 341 9.07 13.74 -19.93
CA PRO A 341 10.02 13.31 -20.97
C PRO A 341 9.31 12.45 -22.05
N TRP A 342 8.36 13.07 -22.79
CA TRP A 342 7.48 12.38 -23.74
C TRP A 342 8.22 11.61 -24.80
N GLU A 343 9.36 12.13 -25.30
CA GLU A 343 10.19 11.43 -26.30
C GLU A 343 10.73 10.11 -25.77
N ALA A 344 11.06 10.06 -24.46
CA ALA A 344 11.55 8.84 -23.83
C ALA A 344 10.43 7.79 -23.59
N PHE A 345 9.17 8.17 -23.74
CA PHE A 345 8.02 7.26 -23.63
C PHE A 345 7.68 6.60 -24.97
N THR A 346 8.32 7.02 -26.07
CA THR A 346 8.11 6.43 -27.39
C THR A 346 8.97 5.17 -27.56
N TYR A 347 8.54 4.27 -28.41
CA TYR A 347 9.29 3.05 -28.78
C TYR A 347 9.01 2.68 -30.24
N GLU A 348 9.95 1.95 -30.85
CA GLU A 348 9.78 1.40 -32.17
C GLU A 348 9.91 -0.14 -32.12
N HIS A 349 8.88 -0.83 -32.53
CA HIS A 349 8.85 -2.30 -32.70
C HIS A 349 8.42 -2.62 -34.12
N LEU A 350 9.28 -2.26 -35.07
CA LEU A 350 9.07 -2.55 -36.49
C LEU A 350 9.58 -3.99 -36.77
N ARG A 351 8.73 -4.84 -37.36
CA ARG A 351 9.05 -6.20 -37.79
C ARG A 351 9.24 -6.25 -39.30
#